data_af9cfaf41668a882c7e5e1244682befd
#
_entry.id   af9cfaf41668a882c7e5e1244682befd
#
_cell.length_a   1.000
_cell.length_b   1.000
_cell.length_c   1.000
_cell.angle_alpha   90.00
_cell.angle_beta   90.00
_cell.angle_gamma   90.00
#
_symmetry.space_group_name_H-M   'P 1'
#
loop_
_entity.id
_entity.type
_entity.pdbx_description
1 polymer ?
#
loop_
_entity_poly.entity_id
_entity_poly.type
_entity_poly.pdbx_seq_one_letter_code
_entity_poly.pdbx_strand_id
1 'polypeptide(L)'
;MNIINSLKKLEYRGYDSAGVAFHEGNEFCMSRETGRVQNLADSVQKNSSQSSLGIAHTRWATHGAVTVSNTHPHVSHDGKFVMVHNGVIENFGALKHFLTGKGIEFNSETDSEVLCNLIAYNYSELLNEKDRLIDAVRIALAQCRGAYGVAVLCLDCSETMIGARRGSPLSLIH
;
A
#
# COMPACT_ATOMS: atom_id res chain seq x y z
N MET A 1 -7.11 2.43 -19.59
CA MET A 1 -8.35 2.22 -18.77
C MET A 1 -8.17 3.04 -17.50
N ASN A 2 -9.14 3.87 -17.12
CA ASN A 2 -8.95 4.77 -15.97
C ASN A 2 -9.09 3.95 -14.67
N ILE A 3 -8.07 3.94 -13.81
CA ILE A 3 -8.02 3.21 -12.53
C ILE A 3 -9.24 3.51 -11.63
N ILE A 4 -9.74 4.75 -11.64
CA ILE A 4 -10.94 5.17 -10.92
C ILE A 4 -12.19 4.42 -11.40
N ASN A 5 -12.33 4.23 -12.72
CA ASN A 5 -13.45 3.46 -13.25
C ASN A 5 -13.39 1.98 -12.85
N SER A 6 -12.18 1.45 -12.67
CA SER A 6 -11.98 0.09 -12.14
C SER A 6 -12.39 0.03 -10.66
N LEU A 7 -12.01 1.03 -9.85
CA LEU A 7 -12.43 1.11 -8.44
C LEU A 7 -13.94 1.21 -8.29
N LYS A 8 -14.63 1.99 -9.12
CA LYS A 8 -16.11 2.08 -9.11
C LYS A 8 -16.79 0.71 -9.28
N LYS A 9 -16.20 -0.17 -10.11
CA LYS A 9 -16.69 -1.55 -10.28
C LYS A 9 -16.45 -2.44 -9.06
N LEU A 10 -15.52 -2.08 -8.19
CA LEU A 10 -15.17 -2.81 -6.97
C LEU A 10 -15.85 -2.24 -5.72
N GLU A 11 -16.56 -1.13 -5.82
CA GLU A 11 -17.17 -0.40 -4.70
C GLU A 11 -18.16 -1.29 -3.90
N TYR A 12 -18.80 -2.28 -4.54
CA TYR A 12 -19.67 -3.24 -3.86
C TYR A 12 -18.92 -4.12 -2.82
N ARG A 13 -17.59 -4.17 -2.88
CA ARG A 13 -16.73 -4.92 -1.96
C ARG A 13 -16.06 -4.05 -0.90
N GLY A 14 -16.17 -2.72 -1.02
CA GLY A 14 -15.59 -1.77 -0.08
C GLY A 14 -16.02 -0.36 -0.45
N TYR A 15 -16.68 0.34 0.49
CA TYR A 15 -17.27 1.64 0.24
C TYR A 15 -17.06 2.66 1.37
N ASP A 16 -16.26 2.31 2.38
CA ASP A 16 -16.00 3.22 3.51
C ASP A 16 -14.86 4.19 3.24
N SER A 17 -13.94 3.81 2.40
CA SER A 17 -12.87 4.68 1.92
C SER A 17 -12.22 4.15 0.65
N ALA A 18 -11.59 5.01 -0.11
CA ALA A 18 -10.87 4.66 -1.33
C ALA A 18 -9.64 5.55 -1.50
N GLY A 19 -8.62 5.01 -2.18
CA GLY A 19 -7.45 5.80 -2.51
C GLY A 19 -6.66 5.24 -3.68
N VAL A 20 -5.79 6.08 -4.21
CA VAL A 20 -4.94 5.81 -5.35
C VAL A 20 -3.56 6.43 -5.13
N ALA A 21 -2.53 5.78 -5.60
CA ALA A 21 -1.18 6.33 -5.70
C ALA A 21 -0.61 6.05 -7.09
N PHE A 22 0.04 7.07 -7.67
CA PHE A 22 0.73 7.00 -8.95
C PHE A 22 2.20 7.29 -8.74
N HIS A 23 3.06 6.57 -9.45
CA HIS A 23 4.50 6.83 -9.48
C HIS A 23 4.78 8.00 -10.45
N GLU A 24 5.20 9.15 -9.96
CA GLU A 24 5.52 10.33 -10.77
C GLU A 24 6.95 10.81 -10.55
N GLY A 25 7.85 10.35 -11.42
CA GLY A 25 9.26 10.71 -11.31
C GLY A 25 9.86 10.28 -9.97
N ASN A 26 10.15 11.23 -9.10
CA ASN A 26 10.80 11.00 -7.80
C ASN A 26 9.81 11.05 -6.61
N GLU A 27 8.52 11.04 -6.85
CA GLU A 27 7.50 11.09 -5.80
C GLU A 27 6.28 10.25 -6.15
N PHE A 28 5.44 10.00 -5.14
CA PHE A 28 4.12 9.42 -5.32
C PHE A 28 3.06 10.51 -5.29
N CYS A 29 2.32 10.67 -6.40
CA CYS A 29 1.08 11.43 -6.40
C CYS A 29 -0.01 10.56 -5.79
N MET A 30 -0.51 10.91 -4.60
CA MET A 30 -1.46 10.10 -3.85
C MET A 30 -2.70 10.90 -3.45
N SER A 31 -3.88 10.26 -3.59
CA SER A 31 -5.16 10.77 -3.09
C SER A 31 -5.88 9.70 -2.31
N ARG A 32 -6.44 10.08 -1.15
CA ARG A 32 -7.21 9.19 -0.26
C ARG A 32 -8.43 9.92 0.26
N GLU A 33 -9.59 9.29 0.18
CA GLU A 33 -10.86 9.87 0.62
C GLU A 33 -11.67 8.85 1.42
N THR A 34 -12.37 9.33 2.43
CA THR A 34 -13.40 8.55 3.13
C THR A 34 -14.70 8.58 2.35
N GLY A 35 -15.51 7.52 2.48
CA GLY A 35 -16.75 7.36 1.74
C GLY A 35 -16.54 6.75 0.35
N ARG A 36 -17.42 7.10 -0.56
CA ARG A 36 -17.51 6.45 -1.88
C ARG A 36 -16.38 6.83 -2.82
N VAL A 37 -16.13 5.96 -3.80
CA VAL A 37 -15.12 6.17 -4.87
C VAL A 37 -15.39 7.47 -5.66
N GLN A 38 -16.63 7.98 -5.66
CA GLN A 38 -16.92 9.27 -6.30
C GLN A 38 -16.16 10.42 -5.63
N ASN A 39 -16.03 10.43 -4.29
CA ASN A 39 -15.25 11.45 -3.56
C ASN A 39 -13.78 11.45 -4.02
N LEU A 40 -13.19 10.25 -4.14
CA LEU A 40 -11.84 10.10 -4.67
C LEU A 40 -11.75 10.58 -6.13
N ALA A 41 -12.75 10.28 -6.98
CA ALA A 41 -12.77 10.72 -8.37
C ALA A 41 -12.72 12.24 -8.48
N ASP A 42 -13.49 12.95 -7.65
CA ASP A 42 -13.56 14.40 -7.62
C ASP A 42 -12.24 15.05 -7.12
N SER A 43 -11.56 14.36 -6.20
CA SER A 43 -10.23 14.76 -5.69
C SER A 43 -9.13 14.57 -6.76
N VAL A 44 -9.11 13.43 -7.43
CA VAL A 44 -8.09 13.09 -8.46
C VAL A 44 -8.23 13.92 -9.73
N GLN A 45 -9.45 14.34 -10.11
CA GLN A 45 -9.64 15.22 -11.29
C GLN A 45 -8.90 16.55 -11.17
N LYS A 46 -8.61 17.01 -9.96
CA LYS A 46 -7.82 18.21 -9.70
C LYS A 46 -6.31 18.02 -9.89
N ASN A 47 -5.86 16.77 -9.81
CA ASN A 47 -4.45 16.37 -9.85
C ASN A 47 -4.27 15.30 -10.95
N SER A 48 -4.31 15.72 -12.23
CA SER A 48 -4.17 14.76 -13.34
C SER A 48 -2.75 14.19 -13.41
N SER A 49 -2.59 12.93 -13.01
CA SER A 49 -1.36 12.17 -13.21
C SER A 49 -1.29 11.63 -14.64
N GLN A 50 -0.12 11.71 -15.27
CA GLN A 50 0.19 11.07 -16.56
C GLN A 50 0.94 9.75 -16.38
N SER A 51 1.09 9.26 -15.16
CA SER A 51 1.80 8.03 -14.86
C SER A 51 1.12 6.79 -15.45
N SER A 52 1.93 5.88 -15.99
CA SER A 52 1.50 4.56 -16.46
C SER A 52 1.46 3.52 -15.34
N LEU A 53 2.05 3.82 -14.17
CA LEU A 53 2.15 2.91 -13.04
C LEU A 53 1.46 3.49 -11.80
N GLY A 54 0.48 2.74 -11.27
CA GLY A 54 -0.23 3.16 -10.07
C GLY A 54 -0.95 1.98 -9.39
N ILE A 55 -1.25 2.16 -8.11
CA ILE A 55 -2.05 1.23 -7.31
C ILE A 55 -3.24 1.94 -6.71
N ALA A 56 -4.34 1.22 -6.53
CA ALA A 56 -5.56 1.77 -5.97
C ALA A 56 -6.31 0.72 -5.15
N HIS A 57 -7.12 1.18 -4.20
CA HIS A 57 -7.84 0.31 -3.29
C HIS A 57 -9.17 0.91 -2.87
N THR A 58 -10.18 0.05 -2.69
CA THR A 58 -11.41 0.35 -1.97
C THR A 58 -11.38 -0.44 -0.67
N ARG A 59 -11.59 0.25 0.46
CA ARG A 59 -11.52 -0.36 1.79
C ARG A 59 -12.91 -0.72 2.30
N TRP A 60 -12.98 -1.87 2.94
CA TRP A 60 -14.01 -2.24 3.90
C TRP A 60 -13.34 -2.35 5.26
N ALA A 61 -13.60 -1.41 6.16
CA ALA A 61 -12.98 -1.37 7.46
C ALA A 61 -13.39 -2.59 8.30
N THR A 62 -12.45 -3.50 8.51
CA THR A 62 -12.59 -4.60 9.48
C THR A 62 -11.96 -4.24 10.82
N HIS A 63 -10.96 -3.33 10.80
CA HIS A 63 -10.23 -2.86 11.98
C HIS A 63 -9.87 -1.38 11.80
N GLY A 64 -9.92 -0.61 12.91
CA GLY A 64 -9.60 0.81 12.95
C GLY A 64 -10.72 1.72 12.42
N ALA A 65 -10.67 2.99 12.81
CA ALA A 65 -11.65 3.99 12.40
C ALA A 65 -11.59 4.27 10.89
N VAL A 66 -12.71 4.71 10.32
CA VAL A 66 -12.77 5.20 8.94
C VAL A 66 -12.20 6.62 8.92
N THR A 67 -10.90 6.71 8.71
CA THR A 67 -10.14 7.97 8.61
C THR A 67 -9.27 7.97 7.36
N VAL A 68 -8.86 9.13 6.90
CA VAL A 68 -7.94 9.26 5.76
C VAL A 68 -6.59 8.59 6.07
N SER A 69 -6.11 8.67 7.32
CA SER A 69 -4.85 8.03 7.72
C SER A 69 -4.91 6.50 7.64
N ASN A 70 -6.08 5.90 7.92
CA ASN A 70 -6.29 4.45 7.83
C ASN A 70 -6.69 3.97 6.44
N THR A 71 -6.78 4.88 5.45
CA THR A 71 -7.17 4.56 4.06
C THR A 71 -5.95 4.14 3.24
N HIS A 72 -6.11 3.06 2.45
CA HIS A 72 -5.10 2.66 1.46
C HIS A 72 -5.05 3.62 0.25
N PRO A 73 -3.91 3.70 -0.45
CA PRO A 73 -2.62 3.09 -0.16
C PRO A 73 -1.93 3.66 1.08
N HIS A 74 -1.13 2.82 1.76
CA HIS A 74 -0.23 3.27 2.81
C HIS A 74 1.13 3.63 2.23
N VAL A 75 1.78 4.63 2.82
CA VAL A 75 3.13 5.07 2.46
C VAL A 75 4.09 4.77 3.61
N SER A 76 5.32 4.37 3.30
CA SER A 76 6.36 4.18 4.30
C SER A 76 6.81 5.52 4.92
N HIS A 77 7.40 5.45 6.12
CA HIS A 77 7.87 6.62 6.86
C HIS A 77 8.89 7.48 6.09
N ASP A 78 9.68 6.84 5.21
CA ASP A 78 10.68 7.49 4.36
C ASP A 78 10.10 7.99 3.01
N GLY A 79 8.81 7.73 2.75
CA GLY A 79 8.12 8.11 1.53
C GLY A 79 8.46 7.27 0.28
N LYS A 80 9.36 6.29 0.40
CA LYS A 80 9.87 5.52 -0.75
C LYS A 80 8.97 4.41 -1.24
N PHE A 81 8.05 3.95 -0.41
CA PHE A 81 7.15 2.83 -0.72
C PHE A 81 5.71 3.23 -0.59
N VAL A 82 4.88 2.76 -1.50
CA VAL A 82 3.43 2.74 -1.33
C VAL A 82 2.91 1.33 -1.53
N MET A 83 1.89 0.98 -0.75
CA MET A 83 1.35 -0.37 -0.73
C MET A 83 -0.16 -0.39 -0.52
N VAL A 84 -0.83 -1.32 -1.19
CA VAL A 84 -2.18 -1.76 -0.85
C VAL A 84 -2.15 -3.19 -0.34
N HIS A 85 -3.06 -3.49 0.60
CA HIS A 85 -3.11 -4.78 1.30
C HIS A 85 -4.55 -5.22 1.52
N ASN A 86 -4.82 -6.49 1.23
CA ASN A 86 -6.01 -7.22 1.62
C ASN A 86 -5.60 -8.38 2.54
N GLY A 87 -6.21 -8.50 3.69
CA GLY A 87 -5.91 -9.54 4.67
C GLY A 87 -5.67 -9.00 6.07
N VAL A 88 -5.00 -9.77 6.90
CA VAL A 88 -4.65 -9.40 8.28
C VAL A 88 -3.26 -9.91 8.63
N ILE A 89 -2.40 -9.01 9.12
CA ILE A 89 -1.09 -9.36 9.68
C ILE A 89 -1.25 -9.52 11.20
N GLU A 90 -1.42 -10.75 11.64
CA GLU A 90 -1.75 -11.09 13.03
C GLU A 90 -0.71 -10.63 14.05
N ASN A 91 0.57 -10.64 13.67
CA ASN A 91 1.68 -10.24 14.53
C ASN A 91 2.10 -8.78 14.34
N PHE A 92 1.25 -7.93 13.75
CA PHE A 92 1.59 -6.53 13.48
C PHE A 92 2.01 -5.73 14.71
N GLY A 93 1.43 -6.02 15.89
CA GLY A 93 1.80 -5.34 17.14
C GLY A 93 3.27 -5.54 17.53
N ALA A 94 3.78 -6.78 17.39
CA ALA A 94 5.19 -7.06 17.65
C ALA A 94 6.11 -6.42 16.61
N LEU A 95 5.71 -6.43 15.33
CA LEU A 95 6.45 -5.78 14.25
C LEU A 95 6.46 -4.25 14.41
N LYS A 96 5.34 -3.66 14.81
CA LYS A 96 5.25 -2.22 15.12
C LYS A 96 6.19 -1.83 16.25
N HIS A 97 6.19 -2.61 17.35
CA HIS A 97 7.11 -2.38 18.47
C HIS A 97 8.58 -2.44 18.03
N PHE A 98 8.95 -3.44 17.24
CA PHE A 98 10.30 -3.56 16.68
C PHE A 98 10.68 -2.33 15.84
N LEU A 99 9.82 -1.91 14.92
CA LEU A 99 10.06 -0.77 14.03
C LEU A 99 10.12 0.57 14.80
N THR A 100 9.25 0.73 15.81
CA THR A 100 9.31 1.91 16.70
C THR A 100 10.65 1.97 17.44
N GLY A 101 11.19 0.82 17.87
CA GLY A 101 12.54 0.72 18.45
C GLY A 101 13.67 1.09 17.47
N LYS A 102 13.38 1.11 16.18
CA LYS A 102 14.28 1.58 15.11
C LYS A 102 14.07 3.06 14.74
N GLY A 103 13.19 3.76 15.45
CA GLY A 103 12.90 5.18 15.22
C GLY A 103 11.84 5.43 14.12
N ILE A 104 11.11 4.40 13.70
CA ILE A 104 10.05 4.54 12.69
C ILE A 104 8.76 4.99 13.37
N GLU A 105 8.20 6.10 12.89
CA GLU A 105 6.92 6.64 13.31
C GLU A 105 5.77 6.13 12.44
N PHE A 106 4.57 6.10 13.02
CA PHE A 106 3.36 5.60 12.39
C PHE A 106 2.26 6.65 12.39
N ASN A 107 1.58 6.82 11.26
CA ASN A 107 0.50 7.79 11.08
C ASN A 107 -0.89 7.15 11.12
N SER A 108 -0.97 5.81 11.09
CA SER A 108 -2.22 5.06 11.13
C SER A 108 -2.20 3.97 12.20
N GLU A 109 -3.37 3.37 12.39
CA GLU A 109 -3.58 2.24 13.30
C GLU A 109 -3.53 0.89 12.56
N THR A 110 -3.26 0.89 11.25
CA THR A 110 -3.40 -0.28 10.40
C THR A 110 -2.17 -1.19 10.44
N ASP A 111 -2.39 -2.48 10.35
CA ASP A 111 -1.36 -3.50 10.11
C ASP A 111 -0.68 -3.32 8.74
N SER A 112 -1.38 -2.72 7.80
CA SER A 112 -0.91 -2.42 6.44
C SER A 112 0.23 -1.40 6.45
N GLU A 113 0.13 -0.32 7.25
CA GLU A 113 1.22 0.64 7.41
C GLU A 113 2.45 -0.02 8.05
N VAL A 114 2.22 -0.92 9.02
CA VAL A 114 3.31 -1.68 9.66
C VAL A 114 4.05 -2.53 8.63
N LEU A 115 3.31 -3.22 7.76
CA LEU A 115 3.93 -4.02 6.69
C LEU A 115 4.67 -3.14 5.67
N CYS A 116 4.10 -1.99 5.29
CA CYS A 116 4.75 -1.04 4.38
C CYS A 116 6.09 -0.56 4.94
N ASN A 117 6.11 -0.17 6.22
CA ASN A 117 7.32 0.24 6.92
C ASN A 117 8.32 -0.91 7.12
N LEU A 118 7.85 -2.14 7.32
CA LEU A 118 8.73 -3.31 7.43
C LEU A 118 9.45 -3.59 6.10
N ILE A 119 8.77 -3.41 4.97
CA ILE A 119 9.37 -3.51 3.64
C ILE A 119 10.44 -2.43 3.46
N ALA A 120 10.14 -1.17 3.79
CA ALA A 120 11.07 -0.06 3.69
C ALA A 120 12.31 -0.28 4.58
N TYR A 121 12.11 -0.73 5.81
CA TYR A 121 13.20 -1.07 6.74
C TYR A 121 14.10 -2.17 6.16
N ASN A 122 13.54 -3.30 5.71
CA ASN A 122 14.34 -4.36 5.11
C ASN A 122 15.05 -3.89 3.84
N TYR A 123 14.42 -3.04 3.05
CA TYR A 123 15.05 -2.45 1.87
C TYR A 123 16.28 -1.60 2.24
N SER A 124 16.21 -0.80 3.31
CA SER A 124 17.34 0.02 3.75
C SER A 124 18.52 -0.80 4.29
N GLU A 125 18.25 -1.97 4.90
CA GLU A 125 19.28 -2.86 5.44
C GLU A 125 20.00 -3.70 4.38
N LEU A 126 19.43 -3.85 3.18
CA LEU A 126 20.03 -4.64 2.10
C LEU A 126 21.08 -3.83 1.34
N LEU A 127 22.27 -4.40 1.20
CA LEU A 127 23.39 -3.81 0.46
C LEU A 127 23.43 -4.23 -1.02
N ASN A 128 22.69 -5.30 -1.38
CA ASN A 128 22.66 -5.82 -2.75
C ASN A 128 21.72 -5.00 -3.62
N GLU A 129 22.20 -4.39 -4.69
CA GLU A 129 21.38 -3.60 -5.60
C GLU A 129 20.51 -4.46 -6.53
N LYS A 130 21.01 -5.64 -6.90
CA LYS A 130 20.26 -6.58 -7.75
C LYS A 130 19.17 -7.25 -6.93
N ASP A 131 17.94 -7.22 -7.44
CA ASP A 131 16.74 -7.82 -6.81
C ASP A 131 16.38 -7.27 -5.41
N ARG A 132 16.99 -6.13 -5.01
CA ARG A 132 16.83 -5.52 -3.68
C ARG A 132 15.37 -5.34 -3.28
N LEU A 133 14.52 -4.86 -4.21
CA LEU A 133 13.09 -4.68 -3.96
C LEU A 133 12.39 -6.01 -3.69
N ILE A 134 12.66 -7.03 -4.51
CA ILE A 134 12.09 -8.37 -4.37
C ILE A 134 12.51 -9.00 -3.04
N ASP A 135 13.78 -8.90 -2.71
CA ASP A 135 14.33 -9.44 -1.47
C ASP A 135 13.78 -8.74 -0.23
N ALA A 136 13.66 -7.41 -0.25
CA ALA A 136 13.05 -6.65 0.84
C ALA A 136 11.61 -7.08 1.10
N VAL A 137 10.80 -7.20 0.05
CA VAL A 137 9.41 -7.67 0.16
C VAL A 137 9.38 -9.12 0.67
N ARG A 138 10.22 -10.02 0.14
CA ARG A 138 10.27 -11.41 0.55
C ARG A 138 10.66 -11.57 2.03
N ILE A 139 11.67 -10.84 2.49
CA ILE A 139 12.13 -10.86 3.89
C ILE A 139 11.04 -10.30 4.81
N ALA A 140 10.39 -9.19 4.44
CA ALA A 140 9.30 -8.62 5.22
C ALA A 140 8.13 -9.61 5.36
N LEU A 141 7.69 -10.20 4.26
CA LEU A 141 6.58 -11.15 4.25
C LEU A 141 6.90 -12.46 4.99
N ALA A 142 8.15 -12.89 5.02
CA ALA A 142 8.58 -14.05 5.80
C ALA A 142 8.46 -13.82 7.32
N GLN A 143 8.53 -12.56 7.79
CA GLN A 143 8.35 -12.19 9.20
C GLN A 143 6.87 -12.06 9.59
N CYS A 144 5.96 -11.98 8.61
CA CYS A 144 4.53 -11.81 8.85
C CYS A 144 3.82 -13.13 9.13
N ARG A 145 2.84 -13.09 10.05
CA ARG A 145 1.88 -14.16 10.29
C ARG A 145 0.50 -13.70 9.85
N GLY A 146 -0.33 -14.62 9.32
CA GLY A 146 -1.67 -14.30 8.83
C GLY A 146 -1.78 -14.41 7.31
N ALA A 147 -2.88 -13.90 6.76
CA ALA A 147 -3.20 -13.94 5.34
C ALA A 147 -3.03 -12.55 4.72
N TYR A 148 -2.48 -12.51 3.52
CA TYR A 148 -2.29 -11.24 2.80
C TYR A 148 -2.38 -11.40 1.29
N GLY A 149 -2.80 -10.33 0.62
CA GLY A 149 -2.60 -10.04 -0.79
C GLY A 149 -2.12 -8.60 -0.89
N VAL A 150 -0.92 -8.36 -1.41
CA VAL A 150 -0.30 -7.04 -1.47
C VAL A 150 0.11 -6.67 -2.88
N ALA A 151 0.05 -5.35 -3.17
CA ALA A 151 0.75 -4.75 -4.30
C ALA A 151 1.59 -3.58 -3.78
N VAL A 152 2.86 -3.54 -4.18
CA VAL A 152 3.88 -2.62 -3.67
C VAL A 152 4.56 -1.90 -4.84
N LEU A 153 4.72 -0.58 -4.72
CA LEU A 153 5.55 0.23 -5.59
C LEU A 153 6.70 0.83 -4.77
N CYS A 154 7.84 1.04 -5.44
CA CYS A 154 9.02 1.67 -4.87
C CYS A 154 9.49 2.81 -5.79
N LEU A 155 9.85 3.96 -5.23
CA LEU A 155 10.35 5.11 -6.00
C LEU A 155 11.63 4.79 -6.77
N ASP A 156 12.51 3.99 -6.19
CA ASP A 156 13.78 3.61 -6.83
C ASP A 156 13.58 2.62 -8.01
N CYS A 157 12.33 2.12 -8.24
CA CYS A 157 11.99 1.10 -9.22
C CYS A 157 10.75 1.49 -10.04
N SER A 158 10.86 2.53 -10.86
CA SER A 158 9.76 3.22 -11.54
C SER A 158 8.92 2.38 -12.52
N GLU A 159 9.43 1.22 -12.94
CA GLU A 159 8.74 0.32 -13.89
C GLU A 159 8.34 -1.01 -13.25
N THR A 160 8.48 -1.13 -11.92
CA THR A 160 8.28 -2.40 -11.23
C THR A 160 7.17 -2.30 -10.19
N MET A 161 6.24 -3.24 -10.26
CA MET A 161 5.25 -3.52 -9.20
C MET A 161 5.48 -4.92 -8.66
N ILE A 162 5.56 -5.06 -7.35
CA ILE A 162 5.61 -6.38 -6.70
C ILE A 162 4.23 -6.76 -6.21
N GLY A 163 3.73 -7.90 -6.68
CA GLY A 163 2.55 -8.56 -6.14
C GLY A 163 2.92 -9.80 -5.35
N ALA A 164 2.35 -9.98 -4.17
CA ALA A 164 2.53 -11.19 -3.37
C ALA A 164 1.25 -11.58 -2.63
N ARG A 165 1.08 -12.89 -2.37
CA ARG A 165 -0.09 -13.38 -1.62
C ARG A 165 0.23 -14.59 -0.75
N ARG A 166 -0.51 -14.70 0.34
CA ARG A 166 -0.63 -15.90 1.17
C ARG A 166 -2.02 -15.94 1.80
N GLY A 167 -2.81 -16.95 1.49
CA GLY A 167 -4.17 -17.11 2.03
C GLY A 167 -5.24 -16.17 1.47
N SER A 168 -4.88 -14.99 0.99
CA SER A 168 -5.79 -14.06 0.32
C SER A 168 -5.71 -14.17 -1.20
N PRO A 169 -6.80 -13.95 -1.95
CA PRO A 169 -6.77 -14.00 -3.41
C PRO A 169 -6.02 -12.79 -3.99
N LEU A 170 -5.24 -13.05 -5.03
CA LEU A 170 -4.64 -12.03 -5.91
C LEU A 170 -4.71 -12.59 -7.32
N SER A 171 -5.27 -11.82 -8.25
CA SER A 171 -5.39 -12.20 -9.66
C SER A 171 -4.66 -11.20 -10.55
N LEU A 172 -3.97 -11.70 -11.56
CA LEU A 172 -3.39 -10.90 -12.63
C LEU A 172 -4.30 -11.06 -13.86
N ILE A 173 -4.63 -9.93 -14.50
CA ILE A 173 -5.43 -9.89 -15.73
C ILE A 173 -4.57 -9.18 -16.78
N HIS A 174 -4.30 -9.86 -17.88
CA HIS A 174 -3.55 -9.35 -19.02
C HIS A 174 -4.48 -8.77 -20.07
#